data_6ed165baae7a1c0b9217c1d5fd3cf2b9
#
_entry.id   6ed165baae7a1c0b9217c1d5fd3cf2b9
#
_cell.length_a   1.000
_cell.length_b   1.000
_cell.length_c   1.000
_cell.angle_alpha   90.00
_cell.angle_beta   90.00
_cell.angle_gamma   90.00
#
_symmetry.space_group_name_H-M   'P 1'
#
loop_
_entity.id
_entity.type
_entity.pdbx_description
1 polymer ?
#
loop_
_entity_poly.entity_id
_entity_poly.type
_entity_poly.pdbx_seq_one_letter_code
_entity_poly.pdbx_strand_id
1 'polypeptide(L)'
;MGSSTEHYKIGEYLDRRSFWLANTPSAVQLEMPYVCTEAGALYGERGFVTERNGKDSYLLFYTFGGTGFVCQGKRTTLIRHGQMLLMDCRSPQSYGTAPDCDHWYHLWAHVQGAGVEASARRLGLPSLISVSVPRSRVQPHWDAILERLEHDSVMDGELVGLAVHGLLSSMLIARSRDEVPSDSPVVLAQNYVAEHYAEHITVEDLARAAAVSTSYLTRLFRQQMETSPHDFLLRYRITRAKQLLMETDLPIGTIAKQVGFTSESNFSYRFSQMSDMTPRAYRNLARES
;
A
#
# COMPACT_ATOMS: atom_id res chain seq x y z
N MET A 1 16.23 8.35 33.33
CA MET A 1 17.02 7.15 33.08
C MET A 1 16.24 5.94 33.56
N GLY A 2 15.43 5.35 32.66
CA GLY A 2 14.66 4.14 32.91
C GLY A 2 15.37 3.01 32.16
N SER A 3 16.00 2.09 32.92
CA SER A 3 16.59 0.87 32.39
C SER A 3 15.50 0.04 31.72
N SER A 4 15.51 -0.06 30.40
CA SER A 4 14.74 -1.08 29.69
C SER A 4 15.40 -2.42 29.96
N THR A 5 14.80 -3.20 30.84
CA THR A 5 15.27 -4.56 31.11
C THR A 5 14.84 -5.44 29.92
N GLU A 6 15.70 -5.52 28.93
CA GLU A 6 15.54 -6.44 27.80
C GLU A 6 15.89 -7.85 28.26
N HIS A 7 14.90 -8.66 28.55
CA HIS A 7 15.09 -10.08 28.85
C HIS A 7 14.96 -10.92 27.57
N TYR A 8 15.94 -10.82 26.68
CA TYR A 8 16.12 -11.80 25.61
C TYR A 8 16.94 -12.99 26.14
N LYS A 9 16.27 -13.98 26.69
CA LYS A 9 16.92 -15.25 27.02
C LYS A 9 16.88 -16.15 25.78
N ILE A 10 17.90 -16.03 24.92
CA ILE A 10 18.14 -16.97 23.83
C ILE A 10 18.38 -18.36 24.44
N GLY A 11 17.60 -19.35 23.99
CA GLY A 11 17.66 -20.73 24.47
C GLY A 11 16.65 -21.09 25.56
N GLU A 12 15.93 -20.11 26.15
CA GLU A 12 14.80 -20.40 27.05
C GLU A 12 13.44 -20.09 26.37
N TYR A 13 13.32 -18.90 25.76
CA TYR A 13 12.09 -18.45 25.08
C TYR A 13 12.30 -18.07 23.60
N LEU A 14 13.55 -18.03 23.14
CA LEU A 14 13.92 -17.81 21.76
C LEU A 14 14.80 -18.97 21.28
N ASP A 15 14.40 -19.59 20.18
CA ASP A 15 15.19 -20.58 19.48
C ASP A 15 16.49 -19.94 18.94
N ARG A 16 17.58 -20.74 18.85
CA ARG A 16 18.91 -20.32 18.41
C ARG A 16 18.95 -19.81 16.96
N ARG A 17 17.91 -20.03 16.17
CA ARG A 17 17.75 -19.46 14.83
C ARG A 17 17.39 -17.97 14.85
N SER A 18 17.02 -17.45 16.04
CA SER A 18 16.71 -16.03 16.19
C SER A 18 17.96 -15.18 15.96
N PHE A 19 17.81 -14.13 15.17
CA PHE A 19 18.85 -13.15 14.90
C PHE A 19 18.26 -11.77 14.70
N TRP A 20 19.10 -10.75 14.86
CA TRP A 20 18.78 -9.37 14.52
C TRP A 20 20.02 -8.65 14.00
N LEU A 21 19.78 -7.68 13.15
CA LEU A 21 20.75 -6.79 12.54
C LEU A 21 20.41 -5.37 12.98
N ALA A 22 21.43 -4.55 13.17
CA ALA A 22 21.26 -3.14 13.53
C ALA A 22 22.13 -2.27 12.63
N ASN A 23 21.60 -1.13 12.23
CA ASN A 23 22.32 -0.09 11.51
C ASN A 23 22.29 1.21 12.32
N THR A 24 23.34 2.02 12.20
CA THR A 24 23.38 3.40 12.70
C THR A 24 23.30 4.35 11.50
N PRO A 25 22.09 4.76 11.06
CA PRO A 25 21.96 5.58 9.87
C PRO A 25 22.71 6.91 9.99
N SER A 26 23.38 7.32 8.93
CA SER A 26 23.97 8.65 8.81
C SER A 26 22.91 9.76 8.83
N ALA A 27 23.30 11.02 9.03
CA ALA A 27 22.38 12.15 9.01
C ALA A 27 21.58 12.23 7.68
N VAL A 28 22.23 11.93 6.55
CA VAL A 28 21.58 11.91 5.23
C VAL A 28 20.53 10.79 5.14
N GLN A 29 20.86 9.61 5.65
CA GLN A 29 19.89 8.49 5.65
C GLN A 29 18.69 8.76 6.56
N LEU A 30 18.86 9.50 7.66
CA LEU A 30 17.76 9.88 8.56
C LEU A 30 16.77 10.87 7.91
N GLU A 31 17.16 11.60 6.87
CA GLU A 31 16.27 12.47 6.08
C GLU A 31 15.43 11.72 5.05
N MET A 32 15.74 10.44 4.79
CA MET A 32 14.97 9.62 3.85
C MET A 32 13.54 9.38 4.34
N PRO A 33 12.56 9.26 3.43
CA PRO A 33 11.16 9.04 3.81
C PRO A 33 10.91 7.68 4.45
N TYR A 34 11.78 6.70 4.21
CA TYR A 34 11.71 5.34 4.75
C TYR A 34 13.10 4.90 5.22
N VAL A 35 13.26 4.72 6.50
CA VAL A 35 14.51 4.30 7.14
C VAL A 35 14.25 3.06 7.98
N CYS A 36 15.12 2.06 7.89
CA CYS A 36 15.15 0.90 8.78
C CYS A 36 16.40 0.97 9.65
N THR A 37 16.24 0.88 10.97
CA THR A 37 17.34 0.94 11.91
C THR A 37 17.72 -0.42 12.46
N GLU A 38 16.76 -1.32 12.57
CA GLU A 38 16.94 -2.67 13.09
C GLU A 38 15.97 -3.60 12.41
N ALA A 39 16.40 -4.82 12.11
CA ALA A 39 15.53 -5.87 11.59
C ALA A 39 16.05 -7.26 11.98
N GLY A 40 15.19 -8.25 11.93
CA GLY A 40 15.59 -9.62 12.21
C GLY A 40 14.45 -10.62 12.12
N ALA A 41 14.77 -11.85 12.52
CA ALA A 41 13.80 -12.93 12.69
C ALA A 41 13.84 -13.41 14.14
N LEU A 42 12.68 -13.51 14.77
CA LEU A 42 12.52 -14.12 16.07
C LEU A 42 11.68 -15.40 15.97
N TYR A 43 12.22 -16.46 16.54
CA TYR A 43 11.58 -17.77 16.68
C TYR A 43 11.19 -17.92 18.15
N GLY A 44 10.09 -17.23 18.52
CA GLY A 44 9.59 -17.23 19.90
C GLY A 44 8.87 -18.53 20.22
N GLU A 45 9.28 -19.18 21.29
CA GLU A 45 8.67 -20.36 21.87
C GLU A 45 7.53 -19.98 22.84
N ARG A 46 6.87 -20.96 23.43
CA ARG A 46 5.85 -20.73 24.46
C ARG A 46 6.41 -19.89 25.61
N GLY A 47 5.70 -18.82 25.96
CA GLY A 47 6.12 -17.91 27.04
C GLY A 47 7.04 -16.76 26.61
N PHE A 48 7.44 -16.68 25.33
CA PHE A 48 8.17 -15.53 24.82
C PHE A 48 7.32 -14.26 24.93
N VAL A 49 7.86 -13.26 25.63
CA VAL A 49 7.23 -11.93 25.81
C VAL A 49 8.33 -10.86 25.79
N THR A 50 8.03 -9.75 25.15
CA THR A 50 8.84 -8.53 25.17
C THR A 50 7.99 -7.37 25.65
N GLU A 51 8.52 -6.57 26.56
CA GLU A 51 7.93 -5.32 27.05
C GLU A 51 8.86 -4.16 26.76
N ARG A 52 8.36 -3.10 26.16
CA ARG A 52 9.13 -1.91 25.78
C ARG A 52 8.35 -0.63 26.00
N ASN A 53 9.08 0.48 26.10
CA ASN A 53 8.50 1.81 26.22
C ASN A 53 9.41 2.87 25.58
N GLY A 54 8.83 3.75 24.80
CA GLY A 54 9.46 5.03 24.43
C GLY A 54 10.55 4.95 23.35
N LYS A 55 10.52 3.99 22.43
CA LYS A 55 11.40 4.00 21.25
C LYS A 55 10.79 4.86 20.15
N ASP A 56 11.53 5.85 19.64
CA ASP A 56 11.07 6.73 18.55
C ASP A 56 11.19 6.03 17.20
N SER A 57 10.29 5.10 16.96
CA SER A 57 10.16 4.33 15.72
C SER A 57 8.81 3.64 15.62
N TYR A 58 8.52 3.09 14.47
CA TYR A 58 7.46 2.11 14.26
C TYR A 58 8.06 0.71 14.21
N LEU A 59 7.31 -0.29 14.67
CA LEU A 59 7.69 -1.70 14.61
C LEU A 59 6.74 -2.42 13.64
N LEU A 60 7.35 -2.99 12.60
CA LEU A 60 6.67 -3.76 11.58
C LEU A 60 6.90 -5.25 11.84
N PHE A 61 5.81 -6.05 11.81
CA PHE A 61 5.84 -7.50 11.95
C PHE A 61 5.33 -8.19 10.69
N TYR A 62 5.90 -9.36 10.39
CA TYR A 62 5.33 -10.37 9.50
C TYR A 62 5.43 -11.76 10.14
N THR A 63 4.30 -12.39 10.39
CA THR A 63 4.25 -13.74 10.99
C THR A 63 4.36 -14.82 9.93
N PHE A 64 5.35 -15.71 10.05
CA PHE A 64 5.53 -16.85 9.15
C PHE A 64 5.35 -18.22 9.84
N GLY A 65 5.04 -18.23 11.13
CA GLY A 65 4.70 -19.44 11.89
C GLY A 65 4.02 -19.13 13.21
N GLY A 66 3.03 -19.91 13.60
CA GLY A 66 2.30 -19.77 14.86
C GLY A 66 1.45 -18.50 14.95
N THR A 67 1.25 -18.03 16.19
CA THR A 67 0.44 -16.84 16.49
C THR A 67 1.10 -16.03 17.62
N GLY A 68 1.20 -14.71 17.40
CA GLY A 68 1.62 -13.76 18.42
C GLY A 68 0.47 -12.91 18.94
N PHE A 69 0.67 -12.30 20.08
CA PHE A 69 -0.14 -11.16 20.55
C PHE A 69 0.68 -9.88 20.50
N VAL A 70 0.00 -8.77 20.25
CA VAL A 70 0.55 -7.41 20.33
C VAL A 70 -0.40 -6.57 21.18
N CYS A 71 0.14 -5.93 22.22
CA CYS A 71 -0.62 -5.12 23.16
C CYS A 71 -0.04 -3.70 23.22
N GLN A 72 -0.91 -2.68 23.15
CA GLN A 72 -0.56 -1.28 23.35
C GLN A 72 -1.64 -0.57 24.13
N GLY A 73 -1.33 -0.15 25.33
CA GLY A 73 -2.31 0.39 26.28
C GLY A 73 -3.38 -0.66 26.62
N LYS A 74 -4.65 -0.33 26.34
CA LYS A 74 -5.80 -1.25 26.57
C LYS A 74 -6.15 -2.10 25.33
N ARG A 75 -5.39 -2.00 24.24
CA ARG A 75 -5.68 -2.70 23.00
C ARG A 75 -4.77 -3.91 22.85
N THR A 76 -5.36 -5.04 22.58
CA THR A 76 -4.64 -6.27 22.26
C THR A 76 -5.17 -6.84 20.96
N THR A 77 -4.28 -7.26 20.08
CA THR A 77 -4.63 -7.95 18.84
C THR A 77 -3.77 -9.19 18.67
N LEU A 78 -4.30 -10.19 17.98
CA LEU A 78 -3.54 -11.37 17.57
C LEU A 78 -3.01 -11.15 16.15
N ILE A 79 -1.80 -11.62 15.93
CA ILE A 79 -1.16 -11.66 14.62
C ILE A 79 -0.84 -13.10 14.26
N ARG A 80 -1.43 -13.60 13.16
CA ARG A 80 -1.39 -15.00 12.73
C ARG A 80 -0.49 -15.18 11.52
N HIS A 81 -0.22 -16.43 11.19
CA HIS A 81 0.53 -16.78 9.97
C HIS A 81 0.01 -16.02 8.74
N GLY A 82 0.93 -15.44 7.96
CA GLY A 82 0.64 -14.65 6.76
C GLY A 82 0.14 -13.24 7.03
N GLN A 83 0.14 -12.78 8.28
CA GLN A 83 -0.29 -11.42 8.63
C GLN A 83 0.89 -10.50 8.92
N MET A 84 0.68 -9.23 8.61
CA MET A 84 1.53 -8.10 8.97
C MET A 84 0.81 -7.18 9.95
N LEU A 85 1.58 -6.49 10.79
CA LEU A 85 1.09 -5.44 11.68
C LEU A 85 2.16 -4.35 11.81
N LEU A 86 1.72 -3.09 11.80
CA LEU A 86 2.55 -1.93 12.12
C LEU A 86 2.09 -1.34 13.46
N MET A 87 3.05 -1.01 14.34
CA MET A 87 2.80 -0.44 15.67
C MET A 87 3.70 0.77 15.91
N ASP A 88 3.17 1.80 16.58
CA ASP A 88 3.95 2.95 17.05
C ASP A 88 4.63 2.61 18.39
N CYS A 89 5.96 2.66 18.44
CA CYS A 89 6.76 2.29 19.62
C CYS A 89 6.96 3.41 20.65
N ARG A 90 6.43 4.61 20.41
CA ARG A 90 6.56 5.75 21.35
C ARG A 90 5.75 5.55 22.63
N SER A 91 4.74 4.69 22.61
CA SER A 91 3.93 4.34 23.79
C SER A 91 4.30 2.96 24.34
N PRO A 92 4.03 2.69 25.65
CA PRO A 92 4.25 1.38 26.22
C PRO A 92 3.56 0.27 25.45
N GLN A 93 4.31 -0.78 25.13
CA GLN A 93 3.81 -1.94 24.40
C GLN A 93 4.41 -3.24 24.89
N SER A 94 3.67 -4.32 24.69
CA SER A 94 4.17 -5.69 24.85
C SER A 94 3.72 -6.56 23.70
N TYR A 95 4.53 -7.57 23.39
CA TYR A 95 4.21 -8.55 22.37
C TYR A 95 4.92 -9.87 22.66
N GLY A 96 4.37 -10.96 22.18
CA GLY A 96 4.93 -12.27 22.43
C GLY A 96 4.11 -13.39 21.81
N THR A 97 4.49 -14.63 22.13
CA THR A 97 3.73 -15.82 21.73
C THR A 97 2.36 -15.81 22.40
N ALA A 98 1.31 -16.00 21.62
CA ALA A 98 -0.06 -16.00 22.14
C ALA A 98 -0.22 -17.10 23.21
N PRO A 99 -0.99 -16.85 24.29
CA PRO A 99 -1.05 -17.78 25.46
C PRO A 99 -1.41 -19.23 25.12
N ASP A 100 -2.28 -19.41 24.09
CA ASP A 100 -2.77 -20.71 23.67
C ASP A 100 -1.94 -21.32 22.52
N CYS A 101 -0.74 -20.75 22.23
CA CYS A 101 0.13 -21.19 21.16
C CYS A 101 1.49 -21.65 21.70
N ASP A 102 2.09 -22.61 20.98
CA ASP A 102 3.41 -23.14 21.34
C ASP A 102 4.54 -22.25 20.84
N HIS A 103 4.31 -21.51 19.77
CA HIS A 103 5.33 -20.68 19.14
C HIS A 103 4.76 -19.49 18.39
N TRP A 104 5.64 -18.49 18.16
CA TRP A 104 5.40 -17.38 17.26
C TRP A 104 6.69 -17.04 16.51
N TYR A 105 6.73 -17.34 15.22
CA TYR A 105 7.87 -17.08 14.34
C TYR A 105 7.55 -15.89 13.45
N HIS A 106 8.38 -14.85 13.52
CA HIS A 106 8.10 -13.61 12.81
C HIS A 106 9.36 -12.89 12.36
N LEU A 107 9.25 -12.19 11.25
CA LEU A 107 10.17 -11.12 10.85
C LEU A 107 9.72 -9.83 11.49
N TRP A 108 10.66 -8.99 11.84
CA TRP A 108 10.38 -7.69 12.43
C TRP A 108 11.38 -6.64 11.94
N ALA A 109 10.96 -5.36 11.87
CA ALA A 109 11.80 -4.24 11.54
C ALA A 109 11.37 -2.98 12.29
N HIS A 110 12.34 -2.26 12.87
CA HIS A 110 12.15 -0.91 13.34
C HIS A 110 12.33 0.06 12.17
N VAL A 111 11.27 0.81 11.87
CA VAL A 111 11.23 1.72 10.73
C VAL A 111 10.78 3.12 11.16
N GLN A 112 11.27 4.15 10.45
CA GLN A 112 10.94 5.55 10.73
C GLN A 112 11.01 6.40 9.46
N GLY A 113 10.62 7.67 9.55
CA GLY A 113 10.63 8.65 8.46
C GLY A 113 9.23 9.07 8.03
N ALA A 114 9.15 10.19 7.30
CA ALA A 114 7.89 10.83 6.93
C ALA A 114 6.95 9.93 6.09
N GLY A 115 7.52 9.06 5.25
CA GLY A 115 6.77 8.08 4.46
C GLY A 115 6.16 6.97 5.32
N VAL A 116 6.90 6.54 6.39
CA VAL A 116 6.37 5.59 7.36
C VAL A 116 5.21 6.20 8.14
N GLU A 117 5.33 7.45 8.59
CA GLU A 117 4.26 8.17 9.30
C GLU A 117 3.01 8.34 8.42
N ALA A 118 3.19 8.71 7.15
CA ALA A 118 2.07 8.81 6.21
C ALA A 118 1.36 7.46 6.02
N SER A 119 2.13 6.37 5.91
CA SER A 119 1.60 5.01 5.81
C SER A 119 0.89 4.58 7.09
N ALA A 120 1.44 4.90 8.26
CA ALA A 120 0.85 4.60 9.56
C ALA A 120 -0.52 5.26 9.74
N ARG A 121 -0.66 6.55 9.38
CA ARG A 121 -1.96 7.25 9.38
C ARG A 121 -2.97 6.57 8.45
N ARG A 122 -2.58 6.19 7.24
CA ARG A 122 -3.44 5.48 6.28
C ARG A 122 -3.83 4.08 6.75
N LEU A 123 -2.95 3.40 7.49
CA LEU A 123 -3.25 2.13 8.16
C LEU A 123 -4.12 2.29 9.40
N GLY A 124 -4.46 3.50 9.81
CA GLY A 124 -5.37 3.79 10.92
C GLY A 124 -4.74 3.69 12.30
N LEU A 125 -3.41 3.86 12.42
CA LEU A 125 -2.80 3.96 13.74
C LEU A 125 -3.39 5.15 14.53
N PRO A 126 -3.56 5.01 15.85
CA PRO A 126 -2.97 3.98 16.73
C PRO A 126 -3.80 2.68 16.87
N SER A 127 -4.73 2.36 16.01
CA SER A 127 -5.41 1.06 16.06
C SER A 127 -4.44 -0.05 15.64
N LEU A 128 -4.39 -1.14 16.44
CA LEU A 128 -3.60 -2.33 16.12
C LEU A 128 -4.40 -3.19 15.12
N ILE A 129 -4.08 -3.06 13.84
CA ILE A 129 -4.77 -3.77 12.77
C ILE A 129 -3.79 -4.72 12.11
N SER A 130 -4.09 -6.03 12.16
CA SER A 130 -3.37 -7.04 11.40
C SER A 130 -3.98 -7.18 10.01
N VAL A 131 -3.12 -7.28 8.99
CA VAL A 131 -3.52 -7.38 7.58
C VAL A 131 -2.91 -8.63 6.97
N SER A 132 -3.72 -9.44 6.30
CA SER A 132 -3.24 -10.64 5.60
C SER A 132 -2.53 -10.27 4.30
N VAL A 133 -1.26 -10.66 4.17
CA VAL A 133 -0.44 -10.37 2.98
C VAL A 133 0.27 -11.66 2.55
N PRO A 134 0.11 -12.08 1.28
CA PRO A 134 0.79 -13.27 0.78
C PRO A 134 2.31 -13.18 0.89
N ARG A 135 2.97 -14.25 1.33
CA ARG A 135 4.43 -14.32 1.51
C ARG A 135 5.19 -13.93 0.23
N SER A 136 4.74 -14.37 -0.93
CA SER A 136 5.34 -14.06 -2.22
C SER A 136 5.44 -12.56 -2.52
N ARG A 137 4.57 -11.75 -1.93
CA ARG A 137 4.57 -10.30 -2.10
C ARG A 137 5.55 -9.59 -1.17
N VAL A 138 5.82 -10.14 0.00
CA VAL A 138 6.63 -9.48 1.04
C VAL A 138 8.04 -10.03 1.16
N GLN A 139 8.25 -11.32 0.80
CA GLN A 139 9.54 -11.98 0.92
C GLN A 139 10.68 -11.24 0.22
N PRO A 140 10.56 -10.77 -1.06
CA PRO A 140 11.66 -10.05 -1.72
C PRO A 140 12.07 -8.76 -0.98
N HIS A 141 11.13 -8.09 -0.34
CA HIS A 141 11.41 -6.88 0.44
C HIS A 141 12.10 -7.20 1.76
N TRP A 142 11.68 -8.27 2.45
CA TRP A 142 12.35 -8.72 3.67
C TRP A 142 13.77 -9.18 3.37
N ASP A 143 13.97 -9.96 2.31
CA ASP A 143 15.31 -10.40 1.88
C ASP A 143 16.22 -9.20 1.59
N ALA A 144 15.74 -8.19 0.86
CA ALA A 144 16.48 -6.98 0.57
C ALA A 144 16.86 -6.19 1.83
N ILE A 145 15.99 -6.12 2.85
CA ILE A 145 16.30 -5.49 4.14
C ILE A 145 17.38 -6.29 4.86
N LEU A 146 17.20 -7.60 5.02
CA LEU A 146 18.11 -8.44 5.79
C LEU A 146 19.49 -8.59 5.14
N GLU A 147 19.57 -8.57 3.81
CA GLU A 147 20.86 -8.65 3.09
C GLU A 147 21.66 -7.34 3.15
N ARG A 148 20.99 -6.19 3.29
CA ARG A 148 21.63 -4.87 3.12
C ARG A 148 21.71 -4.02 4.37
N LEU A 149 20.97 -4.37 5.42
CA LEU A 149 20.87 -3.52 6.61
C LEU A 149 22.22 -3.28 7.30
N GLU A 150 23.12 -4.26 7.26
CA GLU A 150 24.46 -4.15 7.83
C GLU A 150 25.44 -3.35 6.96
N HIS A 151 25.09 -3.08 5.71
CA HIS A 151 25.93 -2.28 4.82
C HIS A 151 25.67 -0.79 5.03
N ASP A 152 26.73 -0.04 5.29
CA ASP A 152 26.64 1.38 5.68
C ASP A 152 26.76 2.36 4.49
N SER A 153 26.40 1.93 3.27
CA SER A 153 26.39 2.83 2.12
C SER A 153 25.07 3.58 1.99
N VAL A 154 25.10 4.81 1.44
CA VAL A 154 23.88 5.58 1.12
C VAL A 154 23.02 4.82 0.15
N MET A 155 23.61 4.12 -0.83
CA MET A 155 22.88 3.30 -1.80
C MET A 155 22.14 2.14 -1.14
N ASP A 156 22.74 1.45 -0.18
CA ASP A 156 22.06 0.40 0.56
C ASP A 156 20.92 0.96 1.41
N GLY A 157 21.08 2.16 1.99
CA GLY A 157 20.02 2.89 2.69
C GLY A 157 18.81 3.16 1.77
N GLU A 158 19.03 3.61 0.53
CA GLU A 158 17.96 3.82 -0.46
C GLU A 158 17.25 2.51 -0.83
N LEU A 159 18.01 1.43 -1.06
CA LEU A 159 17.44 0.12 -1.39
C LEU A 159 16.64 -0.47 -0.23
N VAL A 160 17.11 -0.33 1.00
CA VAL A 160 16.38 -0.70 2.22
C VAL A 160 15.11 0.15 2.35
N GLY A 161 15.18 1.47 2.11
CA GLY A 161 14.05 2.37 2.13
C GLY A 161 12.99 1.98 1.10
N LEU A 162 13.38 1.61 -0.12
CA LEU A 162 12.49 1.08 -1.15
C LEU A 162 11.80 -0.22 -0.71
N ALA A 163 12.53 -1.12 -0.04
CA ALA A 163 11.97 -2.35 0.47
C ALA A 163 10.96 -2.10 1.61
N VAL A 164 11.25 -1.18 2.54
CA VAL A 164 10.30 -0.74 3.60
C VAL A 164 9.03 -0.17 2.96
N HIS A 165 9.17 0.71 1.93
CA HIS A 165 8.03 1.23 1.19
C HIS A 165 7.20 0.10 0.55
N GLY A 166 7.86 -0.90 -0.05
CA GLY A 166 7.20 -2.07 -0.64
C GLY A 166 6.38 -2.88 0.38
N LEU A 167 6.91 -3.09 1.59
CA LEU A 167 6.19 -3.75 2.69
C LEU A 167 4.95 -2.97 3.11
N LEU A 168 5.09 -1.66 3.37
CA LEU A 168 3.98 -0.80 3.79
C LEU A 168 2.92 -0.65 2.69
N SER A 169 3.34 -0.54 1.43
CA SER A 169 2.42 -0.53 0.27
C SER A 169 1.65 -1.83 0.15
N SER A 170 2.30 -2.97 0.41
CA SER A 170 1.63 -4.28 0.41
C SER A 170 0.55 -4.38 1.47
N MET A 171 0.77 -3.84 2.67
CA MET A 171 -0.25 -3.74 3.72
C MET A 171 -1.41 -2.84 3.31
N LEU A 172 -1.12 -1.65 2.76
CA LEU A 172 -2.15 -0.70 2.32
C LEU A 172 -3.03 -1.27 1.21
N ILE A 173 -2.42 -1.96 0.23
CA ILE A 173 -3.15 -2.63 -0.86
C ILE A 173 -4.04 -3.76 -0.31
N ALA A 174 -3.50 -4.58 0.60
CA ALA A 174 -4.27 -5.67 1.20
C ALA A 174 -5.44 -5.13 2.03
N ARG A 175 -5.21 -4.11 2.86
CA ARG A 175 -6.25 -3.45 3.64
C ARG A 175 -7.34 -2.83 2.74
N SER A 176 -6.96 -2.16 1.66
CA SER A 176 -7.94 -1.59 0.72
C SER A 176 -8.81 -2.66 0.07
N ARG A 177 -8.28 -3.88 -0.13
CA ARG A 177 -9.07 -5.01 -0.63
C ARG A 177 -10.05 -5.56 0.39
N ASP A 178 -9.69 -5.53 1.67
CA ASP A 178 -10.58 -5.93 2.76
C ASP A 178 -11.66 -4.86 3.03
N GLU A 179 -11.33 -3.57 2.86
CA GLU A 179 -12.24 -2.44 3.06
C GLU A 179 -13.11 -2.13 1.84
N VAL A 180 -12.63 -2.44 0.63
CA VAL A 180 -13.37 -2.30 -0.63
C VAL A 180 -13.50 -3.69 -1.25
N PRO A 181 -14.60 -4.40 -1.01
CA PRO A 181 -14.88 -5.67 -1.64
C PRO A 181 -14.73 -5.55 -3.16
N SER A 182 -14.31 -6.62 -3.83
CA SER A 182 -14.21 -6.68 -5.31
C SER A 182 -15.55 -6.41 -6.01
N ASP A 183 -16.64 -6.49 -5.26
CA ASP A 183 -18.02 -6.17 -5.63
C ASP A 183 -18.48 -4.77 -5.16
N SER A 184 -17.55 -3.91 -4.67
CA SER A 184 -17.87 -2.52 -4.38
C SER A 184 -18.48 -1.84 -5.60
N PRO A 185 -19.60 -1.11 -5.45
CA PRO A 185 -20.27 -0.43 -6.57
C PRO A 185 -19.34 0.47 -7.39
N VAL A 186 -18.36 1.12 -6.77
CA VAL A 186 -17.37 1.94 -7.49
C VAL A 186 -16.45 1.07 -8.34
N VAL A 187 -15.94 -0.05 -7.80
CA VAL A 187 -15.07 -0.98 -8.55
C VAL A 187 -15.82 -1.64 -9.70
N LEU A 188 -17.05 -2.09 -9.48
CA LEU A 188 -17.90 -2.66 -10.53
C LEU A 188 -18.14 -1.66 -11.66
N ALA A 189 -18.48 -0.41 -11.33
CA ALA A 189 -18.67 0.65 -12.32
C ALA A 189 -17.36 0.99 -13.07
N GLN A 190 -16.20 1.00 -12.40
CA GLN A 190 -14.90 1.20 -13.04
C GLN A 190 -14.56 0.07 -14.03
N ASN A 191 -14.80 -1.18 -13.64
CA ASN A 191 -14.60 -2.34 -14.51
C ASN A 191 -15.52 -2.26 -15.74
N TYR A 192 -16.78 -1.92 -15.53
CA TYR A 192 -17.73 -1.72 -16.63
C TYR A 192 -17.27 -0.62 -17.59
N VAL A 193 -16.76 0.51 -17.09
CA VAL A 193 -16.14 1.55 -17.93
C VAL A 193 -14.97 0.99 -18.71
N ALA A 194 -14.09 0.23 -18.09
CA ALA A 194 -12.89 -0.32 -18.74
C ALA A 194 -13.24 -1.27 -19.91
N GLU A 195 -14.34 -2.01 -19.79
CA GLU A 195 -14.80 -2.97 -20.79
C GLU A 195 -15.64 -2.31 -21.89
N HIS A 196 -16.44 -1.27 -21.56
CA HIS A 196 -17.47 -0.69 -22.44
C HIS A 196 -17.25 0.78 -22.81
N TYR A 197 -16.11 1.41 -22.47
CA TYR A 197 -15.88 2.85 -22.69
C TYR A 197 -16.09 3.31 -24.13
N ALA A 198 -15.88 2.44 -25.12
CA ALA A 198 -16.04 2.73 -26.53
C ALA A 198 -17.52 2.78 -26.99
N GLU A 199 -18.41 2.24 -26.17
CA GLU A 199 -19.84 2.16 -26.44
C GLU A 199 -20.57 3.42 -25.92
N HIS A 200 -21.83 3.58 -26.31
CA HIS A 200 -22.67 4.64 -25.75
C HIS A 200 -23.21 4.19 -24.40
N ILE A 201 -22.45 4.41 -23.34
CA ILE A 201 -22.84 4.08 -21.97
C ILE A 201 -23.20 5.33 -21.18
N THR A 202 -24.18 5.19 -20.31
CA THR A 202 -24.71 6.25 -19.44
C THR A 202 -24.38 5.99 -17.97
N VAL A 203 -24.62 6.98 -17.10
CA VAL A 203 -24.47 6.79 -15.64
C VAL A 203 -25.46 5.74 -15.12
N GLU A 204 -26.63 5.63 -15.75
CA GLU A 204 -27.63 4.60 -15.45
C GLU A 204 -27.11 3.18 -15.74
N ASP A 205 -26.36 3.00 -16.82
CA ASP A 205 -25.74 1.71 -17.15
C ASP A 205 -24.66 1.34 -16.13
N LEU A 206 -23.83 2.32 -15.71
CA LEU A 206 -22.86 2.13 -14.66
C LEU A 206 -23.52 1.76 -13.32
N ALA A 207 -24.62 2.42 -12.97
CA ALA A 207 -25.34 2.15 -11.73
C ALA A 207 -26.01 0.75 -11.77
N ARG A 208 -26.54 0.35 -12.95
CA ARG A 208 -27.12 -0.98 -13.16
C ARG A 208 -26.05 -2.07 -13.06
N ALA A 209 -24.87 -1.88 -13.69
CA ALA A 209 -23.75 -2.80 -13.59
C ALA A 209 -23.26 -2.95 -12.15
N ALA A 210 -23.34 -1.88 -11.36
CA ALA A 210 -22.98 -1.85 -9.94
C ALA A 210 -24.13 -2.27 -8.99
N ALA A 211 -25.29 -2.65 -9.52
CA ALA A 211 -26.51 -3.04 -8.77
C ALA A 211 -26.98 -1.99 -7.73
N VAL A 212 -26.85 -0.70 -8.06
CA VAL A 212 -27.23 0.42 -7.18
C VAL A 212 -28.00 1.51 -7.94
N SER A 213 -28.56 2.49 -7.20
CA SER A 213 -29.15 3.67 -7.84
C SER A 213 -28.07 4.65 -8.35
N THR A 214 -28.39 5.44 -9.39
CA THR A 214 -27.52 6.48 -9.95
C THR A 214 -27.10 7.52 -8.91
N SER A 215 -28.03 7.92 -8.04
CA SER A 215 -27.76 8.88 -6.96
C SER A 215 -26.77 8.33 -5.94
N TYR A 216 -26.91 7.06 -5.57
CA TYR A 216 -26.00 6.39 -4.63
C TYR A 216 -24.61 6.21 -5.25
N LEU A 217 -24.52 5.74 -6.50
CA LEU A 217 -23.25 5.62 -7.21
C LEU A 217 -22.54 6.96 -7.34
N THR A 218 -23.25 8.03 -7.70
CA THR A 218 -22.70 9.38 -7.81
C THR A 218 -22.13 9.88 -6.47
N ARG A 219 -22.83 9.61 -5.38
CA ARG A 219 -22.35 9.95 -4.03
C ARG A 219 -21.06 9.19 -3.68
N LEU A 220 -21.01 7.88 -3.95
CA LEU A 220 -19.84 7.05 -3.71
C LEU A 220 -18.63 7.51 -4.53
N PHE A 221 -18.81 7.81 -5.82
CA PHE A 221 -17.75 8.34 -6.68
C PHE A 221 -17.19 9.66 -6.13
N ARG A 222 -18.06 10.58 -5.67
CA ARG A 222 -17.60 11.83 -5.04
C ARG A 222 -16.82 11.59 -3.76
N GLN A 223 -17.26 10.65 -2.92
CA GLN A 223 -16.61 10.34 -1.64
C GLN A 223 -15.27 9.62 -1.80
N GLN A 224 -15.17 8.69 -2.75
CA GLN A 224 -14.00 7.81 -2.87
C GLN A 224 -13.02 8.26 -3.96
N MET A 225 -13.50 8.94 -5.00
CA MET A 225 -12.73 9.30 -6.20
C MET A 225 -12.66 10.80 -6.45
N GLU A 226 -13.32 11.61 -5.61
CA GLU A 226 -13.42 13.07 -5.75
C GLU A 226 -13.90 13.53 -7.15
N THR A 227 -14.66 12.67 -7.84
CA THR A 227 -15.15 12.91 -9.21
C THR A 227 -16.55 12.35 -9.39
N SER A 228 -17.24 12.69 -10.51
CA SER A 228 -18.49 12.04 -10.88
C SER A 228 -18.25 10.78 -11.74
N PRO A 229 -19.21 9.81 -11.79
CA PRO A 229 -19.12 8.67 -12.71
C PRO A 229 -18.98 9.08 -14.17
N HIS A 230 -19.69 10.13 -14.59
CA HIS A 230 -19.61 10.68 -15.95
C HIS A 230 -18.22 11.27 -16.25
N ASP A 231 -17.66 12.05 -15.32
CA ASP A 231 -16.31 12.64 -15.52
C ASP A 231 -15.23 11.55 -15.49
N PHE A 232 -15.42 10.51 -14.70
CA PHE A 232 -14.54 9.34 -14.71
C PHE A 232 -14.52 8.68 -16.09
N LEU A 233 -15.70 8.38 -16.66
CA LEU A 233 -15.82 7.82 -18.03
C LEU A 233 -15.15 8.74 -19.06
N LEU A 234 -15.40 10.06 -18.97
CA LEU A 234 -14.80 11.02 -19.87
C LEU A 234 -13.27 11.03 -19.79
N ARG A 235 -12.71 11.06 -18.59
CA ARG A 235 -11.25 10.97 -18.36
C ARG A 235 -10.69 9.67 -18.93
N TYR A 236 -11.36 8.57 -18.73
CA TYR A 236 -10.93 7.27 -19.25
C TYR A 236 -10.84 7.30 -20.77
N ARG A 237 -11.89 7.79 -21.46
CA ARG A 237 -11.92 7.96 -22.93
C ARG A 237 -10.80 8.84 -23.44
N ILE A 238 -10.55 9.99 -22.80
CA ILE A 238 -9.45 10.90 -23.18
C ILE A 238 -8.09 10.24 -22.99
N THR A 239 -7.90 9.47 -21.93
CA THR A 239 -6.64 8.72 -21.70
C THR A 239 -6.41 7.69 -22.81
N ARG A 240 -7.46 6.95 -23.24
CA ARG A 240 -7.37 6.03 -24.37
C ARG A 240 -7.12 6.74 -25.69
N ALA A 241 -7.73 7.91 -25.88
CA ALA A 241 -7.49 8.72 -27.08
C ALA A 241 -6.03 9.22 -27.15
N LYS A 242 -5.44 9.64 -26.03
CA LYS A 242 -4.01 10.01 -25.97
C LYS A 242 -3.11 8.89 -26.44
N GLN A 243 -3.38 7.66 -25.99
CA GLN A 243 -2.65 6.48 -26.43
C GLN A 243 -2.76 6.26 -27.95
N LEU A 244 -3.98 6.25 -28.51
CA LEU A 244 -4.19 6.10 -29.95
C LEU A 244 -3.57 7.22 -30.79
N LEU A 245 -3.55 8.46 -30.27
CA LEU A 245 -2.88 9.59 -30.93
C LEU A 245 -1.36 9.40 -31.03
N MET A 246 -0.73 8.77 -30.04
CA MET A 246 0.71 8.48 -30.03
C MET A 246 1.04 7.28 -30.91
N GLU A 247 0.22 6.22 -30.83
CA GLU A 247 0.55 4.91 -31.41
C GLU A 247 0.08 4.76 -32.87
N THR A 248 -0.82 5.63 -33.37
CA THR A 248 -1.47 5.45 -34.69
C THR A 248 -1.54 6.73 -35.50
N ASP A 249 -1.71 6.55 -36.84
CA ASP A 249 -1.99 7.63 -37.81
C ASP A 249 -3.48 7.82 -38.09
N LEU A 250 -4.35 7.20 -37.29
CA LEU A 250 -5.80 7.27 -37.52
C LEU A 250 -6.29 8.74 -37.53
N PRO A 251 -7.25 9.08 -38.41
CA PRO A 251 -7.90 10.38 -38.41
C PRO A 251 -8.49 10.71 -37.04
N ILE A 252 -8.46 11.99 -36.63
CA ILE A 252 -8.99 12.42 -35.32
C ILE A 252 -10.45 11.99 -35.13
N GLY A 253 -11.27 12.11 -36.17
CA GLY A 253 -12.66 11.66 -36.14
C GLY A 253 -12.83 10.13 -35.96
N THR A 254 -11.88 9.35 -36.47
CA THR A 254 -11.86 7.89 -36.26
C THR A 254 -11.52 7.57 -34.80
N ILE A 255 -10.50 8.23 -34.24
CA ILE A 255 -10.14 8.08 -32.82
C ILE A 255 -11.30 8.49 -31.93
N ALA A 256 -11.96 9.62 -32.21
CA ALA A 256 -13.13 10.07 -31.46
C ALA A 256 -14.20 8.97 -31.38
N LYS A 257 -14.54 8.34 -32.51
CA LYS A 257 -15.52 7.23 -32.56
C LYS A 257 -15.04 5.99 -31.79
N GLN A 258 -13.77 5.60 -31.96
CA GLN A 258 -13.20 4.43 -31.28
C GLN A 258 -13.17 4.57 -29.75
N VAL A 259 -13.10 5.78 -29.23
CA VAL A 259 -13.15 6.03 -27.79
C VAL A 259 -14.54 6.43 -27.29
N GLY A 260 -15.58 6.24 -28.10
CA GLY A 260 -16.98 6.37 -27.67
C GLY A 260 -17.56 7.79 -27.73
N PHE A 261 -16.97 8.72 -28.51
CA PHE A 261 -17.59 10.02 -28.78
C PHE A 261 -18.47 9.98 -30.03
N THR A 262 -19.63 10.61 -29.95
CA THR A 262 -20.60 10.69 -31.07
C THR A 262 -20.20 11.71 -32.14
N SER A 263 -19.35 12.71 -31.79
CA SER A 263 -18.87 13.68 -32.76
C SER A 263 -17.41 14.07 -32.49
N GLU A 264 -16.67 14.34 -33.56
CA GLU A 264 -15.28 14.84 -33.49
C GLU A 264 -15.18 16.21 -32.80
N SER A 265 -16.16 17.08 -32.99
CA SER A 265 -16.19 18.41 -32.38
C SER A 265 -16.31 18.32 -30.86
N ASN A 266 -17.21 17.47 -30.33
CA ASN A 266 -17.34 17.24 -28.89
C ASN A 266 -16.07 16.59 -28.32
N PHE A 267 -15.53 15.61 -29.02
CA PHE A 267 -14.24 15.00 -28.64
C PHE A 267 -13.13 16.04 -28.54
N SER A 268 -12.92 16.83 -29.60
CA SER A 268 -11.84 17.83 -29.65
C SER A 268 -11.98 18.89 -28.57
N TYR A 269 -13.21 19.34 -28.31
CA TYR A 269 -13.50 20.27 -27.22
C TYR A 269 -13.13 19.67 -25.84
N ARG A 270 -13.64 18.45 -25.54
CA ARG A 270 -13.38 17.77 -24.26
C ARG A 270 -11.91 17.40 -24.09
N PHE A 271 -11.26 16.95 -25.15
CA PHE A 271 -9.83 16.68 -25.15
C PHE A 271 -9.02 17.93 -24.82
N SER A 272 -9.32 19.06 -25.45
CA SER A 272 -8.62 20.32 -25.20
C SER A 272 -8.84 20.85 -23.79
N GLN A 273 -10.05 20.71 -23.24
CA GLN A 273 -10.34 21.08 -21.85
C GLN A 273 -9.54 20.27 -20.82
N MET A 274 -9.23 19.00 -21.15
CA MET A 274 -8.58 18.07 -20.20
C MET A 274 -7.07 17.91 -20.44
N SER A 275 -6.54 18.46 -21.54
CA SER A 275 -5.15 18.25 -21.96
C SER A 275 -4.41 19.55 -22.27
N ASP A 276 -5.09 20.70 -22.14
CA ASP A 276 -4.61 22.04 -22.44
C ASP A 276 -4.08 22.23 -23.88
N MET A 277 -4.40 21.29 -24.77
CA MET A 277 -4.03 21.33 -26.19
C MET A 277 -4.99 20.52 -27.05
N THR A 278 -5.03 20.84 -28.36
CA THR A 278 -5.89 20.08 -29.30
C THR A 278 -5.36 18.65 -29.55
N PRO A 279 -6.22 17.68 -29.96
CA PRO A 279 -5.77 16.34 -30.30
C PRO A 279 -4.65 16.33 -31.37
N ARG A 280 -4.73 17.24 -32.35
CA ARG A 280 -3.71 17.37 -33.42
C ARG A 280 -2.37 17.89 -32.85
N ALA A 281 -2.40 18.89 -31.99
CA ALA A 281 -1.20 19.40 -31.33
C ALA A 281 -0.55 18.34 -30.46
N TYR A 282 -1.37 17.58 -29.70
CA TYR A 282 -0.91 16.46 -28.87
C TYR A 282 -0.18 15.40 -29.70
N ARG A 283 -0.74 14.99 -30.84
CA ARG A 283 -0.11 14.02 -31.76
C ARG A 283 1.25 14.52 -32.26
N ASN A 284 1.31 15.80 -32.70
CA ASN A 284 2.57 16.36 -33.23
C ASN A 284 3.65 16.38 -32.15
N LEU A 285 3.34 16.85 -30.95
CA LEU A 285 4.27 16.89 -29.83
C LEU A 285 4.81 15.49 -29.47
N ALA A 286 3.94 14.49 -29.43
CA ALA A 286 4.32 13.11 -29.09
C ALA A 286 5.21 12.42 -30.16
N ARG A 287 5.28 12.98 -31.38
CA ARG A 287 6.12 12.45 -32.46
C ARG A 287 7.47 13.16 -32.58
N GLU A 288 7.58 14.34 -31.98
CA GLU A 288 8.81 15.11 -31.94
C GLU A 288 9.70 14.74 -30.73
N SER A 289 9.14 13.96 -29.79
CA SER A 289 9.81 13.45 -28.58
C SER A 289 10.34 12.05 -28.74
#